data_216cf193e83221eea016fd58d19a04ed
#
_entry.id   216cf193e83221eea016fd58d19a04ed
#
_cell.length_a   1.000
_cell.length_b   1.000
_cell.length_c   1.000
_cell.angle_alpha   90.00
_cell.angle_beta   90.00
_cell.angle_gamma   90.00
#
_symmetry.space_group_name_H-M   'P 1'
#
loop_
_entity.id
_entity.type
_entity.pdbx_description
1 polymer ?
#
loop_
_entity_poly.entity_id
_entity_poly.type
_entity_poly.pdbx_seq_one_letter_code
_entity_poly.pdbx_strand_id
1 'polypeptide(L)'
;RSHCDWSSDVCSSDLEDLAWAEAILGAVGTVVRTDEKLLDAVTGLSGSGPAYLFLVAEAMIDAAVLAGLSRAVATELAVQTILGAATLLSEGRPPAELRADVTSPGGTTAAGLRELEHHGLREAFAAAIEAATLRSQELGQT
;
A
#
# COMPACT_ATOMS: atom_id res chain seq x y z
N ARG A 1 -1.81 -23.22 38.05
CA ARG A 1 -1.58 -23.39 36.60
C ARG A 1 -2.95 -23.44 35.96
N SER A 2 -3.47 -22.28 35.49
CA SER A 2 -4.69 -22.23 34.72
C SER A 2 -4.33 -22.63 33.27
N HIS A 3 -4.90 -23.76 32.84
CA HIS A 3 -4.93 -24.14 31.45
C HIS A 3 -5.84 -23.15 30.72
N CYS A 4 -5.32 -22.23 29.96
CA CYS A 4 -6.09 -21.53 28.94
C CYS A 4 -6.31 -22.50 27.78
N ASP A 5 -7.57 -22.85 27.54
CA ASP A 5 -7.96 -23.62 26.36
C ASP A 5 -8.03 -22.66 25.18
N TRP A 6 -7.24 -22.93 24.15
CA TRP A 6 -7.03 -22.07 22.96
C TRP A 6 -8.27 -21.92 22.07
N SER A 7 -9.41 -22.44 22.46
CA SER A 7 -10.55 -22.55 21.56
C SER A 7 -11.70 -21.57 21.78
N SER A 8 -11.77 -20.81 22.89
CA SER A 8 -12.95 -19.95 23.11
C SER A 8 -12.86 -18.77 24.08
N ASP A 9 -11.79 -18.57 24.82
CA ASP A 9 -11.73 -17.44 25.76
C ASP A 9 -10.52 -16.54 25.48
N VAL A 10 -10.81 -15.36 24.91
CA VAL A 10 -9.87 -14.22 24.94
C VAL A 10 -9.66 -13.88 26.40
N CYS A 11 -8.52 -14.24 26.97
CA CYS A 11 -8.16 -13.96 28.34
C CYS A 11 -8.18 -12.43 28.56
N SER A 12 -8.65 -11.94 29.68
CA SER A 12 -8.70 -10.49 29.97
C SER A 12 -7.30 -9.83 29.91
N SER A 13 -6.23 -10.58 30.19
CA SER A 13 -4.84 -10.17 29.98
C SER A 13 -4.52 -9.89 28.53
N ASP A 14 -5.04 -10.67 27.57
CA ASP A 14 -4.79 -10.48 26.13
C ASP A 14 -5.43 -9.19 25.62
N LEU A 15 -6.57 -8.77 26.18
CA LEU A 15 -7.24 -7.51 25.81
C LEU A 15 -6.49 -6.27 26.33
N GLU A 16 -5.91 -6.34 27.53
CA GLU A 16 -5.10 -5.27 28.10
C GLU A 16 -3.77 -5.13 27.31
N ASP A 17 -3.13 -6.25 26.96
CA ASP A 17 -1.91 -6.29 26.16
C ASP A 17 -2.13 -5.75 24.75
N LEU A 18 -3.27 -6.08 24.12
CA LEU A 18 -3.66 -5.54 22.82
C LEU A 18 -3.89 -4.02 22.89
N ALA A 19 -4.60 -3.53 23.91
CA ALA A 19 -4.85 -2.11 24.09
C ALA A 19 -3.56 -1.33 24.32
N TRP A 20 -2.62 -1.90 25.08
CA TRP A 20 -1.30 -1.33 25.32
C TRP A 20 -0.47 -1.28 24.02
N ALA A 21 -0.44 -2.38 23.26
CA ALA A 21 0.25 -2.42 21.97
C ALA A 21 -0.32 -1.40 20.99
N GLU A 22 -1.66 -1.27 20.93
CA GLU A 22 -2.32 -0.25 20.10
C GLU A 22 -1.97 1.18 20.50
N ALA A 23 -1.88 1.46 21.80
CA ALA A 23 -1.52 2.79 22.29
C ALA A 23 -0.07 3.16 21.87
N ILE A 24 0.87 2.21 21.93
CA ILE A 24 2.25 2.43 21.50
C ILE A 24 2.35 2.61 19.98
N LEU A 25 1.77 1.67 19.22
CA LEU A 25 1.84 1.70 17.76
C LEU A 25 1.05 2.87 17.18
N GLY A 26 -0.08 3.22 17.81
CA GLY A 26 -0.90 4.37 17.43
C GLY A 26 -0.22 5.72 17.57
N ALA A 27 0.84 5.82 18.40
CA ALA A 27 1.64 7.03 18.51
C ALA A 27 2.48 7.33 17.25
N VAL A 28 2.75 6.32 16.41
CA VAL A 28 3.61 6.44 15.22
C VAL A 28 2.89 6.16 13.90
N GLY A 29 1.63 5.72 13.93
CA GLY A 29 0.87 5.41 12.73
C GLY A 29 -0.52 4.87 13.00
N THR A 30 -1.20 4.42 11.94
CA THR A 30 -2.51 3.78 12.04
C THR A 30 -2.35 2.32 12.41
N VAL A 31 -3.08 1.87 13.42
CA VAL A 31 -3.11 0.47 13.85
C VAL A 31 -4.35 -0.21 13.28
N VAL A 32 -4.16 -1.36 12.67
CA VAL A 32 -5.24 -2.19 12.13
C VAL A 32 -5.17 -3.57 12.78
N ARG A 33 -6.25 -4.01 13.43
CA ARG A 33 -6.37 -5.38 13.92
C ARG A 33 -6.75 -6.31 12.78
N THR A 34 -6.10 -7.46 12.71
CA THR A 34 -6.44 -8.50 11.75
C THR A 34 -6.16 -9.90 12.34
N ASP A 35 -6.72 -10.93 11.72
CA ASP A 35 -6.42 -12.32 12.08
C ASP A 35 -4.96 -12.65 11.72
N GLU A 36 -4.29 -13.45 12.56
CA GLU A 36 -2.92 -13.88 12.35
C GLU A 36 -2.72 -14.53 10.97
N LYS A 37 -3.67 -15.32 10.50
CA LYS A 37 -3.65 -15.96 9.17
C LYS A 37 -3.57 -14.97 8.00
N LEU A 38 -3.84 -13.67 8.22
CA LEU A 38 -3.79 -12.62 7.21
C LEU A 38 -2.50 -11.78 7.28
N LEU A 39 -1.63 -12.01 8.27
CA LEU A 39 -0.42 -11.20 8.47
C LEU A 39 0.56 -11.30 7.28
N ASP A 40 0.62 -12.44 6.59
CA ASP A 40 1.42 -12.57 5.37
C ASP A 40 0.91 -11.67 4.25
N ALA A 41 -0.41 -11.57 4.09
CA ALA A 41 -1.01 -10.65 3.12
C ALA A 41 -0.78 -9.17 3.52
N VAL A 42 -0.82 -8.86 4.83
CA VAL A 42 -0.45 -7.54 5.36
C VAL A 42 1.01 -7.23 5.03
N THR A 43 1.92 -8.20 5.21
CA THR A 43 3.33 -8.05 4.83
C THR A 43 3.48 -7.79 3.34
N GLY A 44 2.78 -8.55 2.48
CA GLY A 44 2.79 -8.37 1.03
C GLY A 44 2.30 -6.99 0.59
N LEU A 45 1.27 -6.44 1.26
CA LEU A 45 0.69 -5.15 0.93
C LEU A 45 1.45 -3.98 1.56
N SER A 46 1.60 -3.95 2.89
CA SER A 46 2.09 -2.78 3.61
C SER A 46 3.56 -2.89 4.00
N GLY A 47 4.08 -4.09 4.28
CA GLY A 47 5.49 -4.31 4.55
C GLY A 47 6.36 -4.10 3.32
N SER A 48 5.97 -4.69 2.20
CA SER A 48 6.66 -4.56 0.91
C SER A 48 6.21 -3.35 0.09
N GLY A 49 5.03 -2.80 0.38
CA GLY A 49 4.38 -1.71 -0.36
C GLY A 49 5.25 -0.48 -0.62
N PRO A 50 6.04 0.02 0.34
CA PRO A 50 6.92 1.16 0.10
C PRO A 50 7.86 0.95 -1.10
N ALA A 51 8.40 -0.27 -1.27
CA ALA A 51 9.28 -0.59 -2.39
C ALA A 51 8.56 -0.50 -3.75
N TYR A 52 7.29 -0.89 -3.80
CA TYR A 52 6.48 -0.76 -5.02
C TYR A 52 6.27 0.71 -5.39
N LEU A 53 6.00 1.56 -4.40
CA LEU A 53 5.82 2.99 -4.63
C LEU A 53 7.13 3.67 -5.03
N PHE A 54 8.28 3.25 -4.50
CA PHE A 54 9.58 3.75 -4.96
C PHE A 54 9.84 3.36 -6.41
N LEU A 55 9.55 2.13 -6.82
CA LEU A 55 9.64 1.70 -8.21
C LEU A 55 8.71 2.51 -9.14
N VAL A 56 7.48 2.79 -8.70
CA VAL A 56 6.55 3.65 -9.43
C VAL A 56 7.13 5.07 -9.58
N ALA A 57 7.71 5.63 -8.50
CA ALA A 57 8.34 6.94 -8.55
C ALA A 57 9.51 6.98 -9.54
N GLU A 58 10.38 5.96 -9.53
CA GLU A 58 11.48 5.83 -10.50
C GLU A 58 10.97 5.78 -11.93
N ALA A 59 9.96 4.95 -12.21
CA ALA A 59 9.38 4.84 -13.54
C ALA A 59 8.73 6.16 -14.01
N MET A 60 8.06 6.89 -13.12
CA MET A 60 7.48 8.21 -13.43
C MET A 60 8.57 9.23 -13.76
N ILE A 61 9.65 9.28 -12.97
CA ILE A 61 10.78 10.18 -13.19
C ILE A 61 11.46 9.88 -14.53
N ASP A 62 11.75 8.62 -14.81
CA ASP A 62 12.41 8.21 -16.04
C ASP A 62 11.58 8.52 -17.29
N ALA A 63 10.26 8.23 -17.22
CA ALA A 63 9.34 8.58 -18.30
C ALA A 63 9.24 10.10 -18.52
N ALA A 64 9.23 10.89 -17.46
CA ALA A 64 9.21 12.35 -17.54
C ALA A 64 10.51 12.91 -18.15
N VAL A 65 11.67 12.31 -17.85
CA VAL A 65 12.94 12.65 -18.49
C VAL A 65 12.93 12.30 -19.97
N LEU A 66 12.39 11.14 -20.36
CA LEU A 66 12.21 10.78 -21.78
C LEU A 66 11.27 11.76 -22.51
N ALA A 67 10.28 12.33 -21.79
CA ALA A 67 9.40 13.37 -22.32
C ALA A 67 10.05 14.78 -22.40
N GLY A 68 11.31 14.92 -21.95
CA GLY A 68 12.11 16.17 -22.10
C GLY A 68 12.30 16.99 -20.83
N LEU A 69 11.81 16.55 -19.66
CA LEU A 69 12.08 17.24 -18.41
C LEU A 69 13.51 16.98 -17.92
N SER A 70 14.11 17.95 -17.21
CA SER A 70 15.34 17.67 -16.48
C SER A 70 15.05 16.68 -15.33
N ARG A 71 16.02 15.84 -14.97
CA ARG A 71 15.84 14.87 -13.88
C ARG A 71 15.47 15.54 -12.55
N ALA A 72 16.05 16.69 -12.25
CA ALA A 72 15.74 17.43 -11.03
C ALA A 72 14.25 17.83 -10.98
N VAL A 73 13.72 18.42 -12.05
CA VAL A 73 12.32 18.82 -12.17
C VAL A 73 11.41 17.59 -12.15
N ALA A 74 11.75 16.53 -12.89
CA ALA A 74 10.98 15.28 -12.92
C ALA A 74 10.88 14.65 -11.53
N THR A 75 11.99 14.63 -10.77
CA THR A 75 12.01 14.10 -9.40
C THR A 75 11.10 14.91 -8.47
N GLU A 76 11.23 16.24 -8.46
CA GLU A 76 10.41 17.11 -7.62
C GLU A 76 8.92 16.95 -7.92
N LEU A 77 8.55 16.96 -9.20
CA LEU A 77 7.15 16.80 -9.61
C LEU A 77 6.58 15.41 -9.26
N ALA A 78 7.34 14.34 -9.49
CA ALA A 78 6.88 12.97 -9.19
C ALA A 78 6.66 12.79 -7.69
N VAL A 79 7.63 13.20 -6.86
CA VAL A 79 7.52 13.11 -5.40
C VAL A 79 6.34 13.92 -4.87
N GLN A 80 6.18 15.16 -5.32
CA GLN A 80 5.07 16.02 -4.89
C GLN A 80 3.72 15.47 -5.34
N THR A 81 3.64 14.88 -6.53
CA THR A 81 2.42 14.26 -7.05
C THR A 81 2.01 13.06 -6.20
N ILE A 82 2.95 12.18 -5.87
CA ILE A 82 2.70 11.01 -5.01
C ILE A 82 2.25 11.46 -3.62
N LEU A 83 2.94 12.43 -3.03
CA LEU A 83 2.59 12.97 -1.71
C LEU A 83 1.17 13.56 -1.71
N GLY A 84 0.83 14.38 -2.69
CA GLY A 84 -0.50 14.98 -2.80
C GLY A 84 -1.61 13.94 -3.00
N ALA A 85 -1.37 12.92 -3.83
CA ALA A 85 -2.31 11.83 -4.03
C ALA A 85 -2.51 10.99 -2.76
N ALA A 86 -1.43 10.68 -2.02
CA ALA A 86 -1.50 9.97 -0.76
C ALA A 86 -2.25 10.77 0.31
N THR A 87 -2.05 12.08 0.36
CA THR A 87 -2.77 12.98 1.27
C THR A 87 -4.28 12.93 1.00
N LEU A 88 -4.71 13.05 -0.26
CA LEU A 88 -6.13 12.94 -0.62
C LEU A 88 -6.72 11.56 -0.28
N LEU A 89 -5.97 10.48 -0.50
CA LEU A 89 -6.38 9.14 -0.13
C LEU A 89 -6.58 8.99 1.39
N SER A 90 -5.75 9.66 2.20
CA SER A 90 -5.85 9.62 3.66
C SER A 90 -7.12 10.30 4.21
N GLU A 91 -7.81 11.11 3.42
CA GLU A 91 -9.11 11.70 3.76
C GLU A 91 -10.27 10.68 3.71
N GLY A 92 -10.00 9.44 3.29
CA GLY A 92 -10.95 8.32 3.31
C GLY A 92 -11.89 8.25 2.11
N ARG A 93 -11.69 9.08 1.08
CA ARG A 93 -12.45 8.98 -0.17
C ARG A 93 -12.04 7.74 -0.97
N PRO A 94 -12.99 7.05 -1.64
CA PRO A 94 -12.68 5.91 -2.49
C PRO A 94 -11.68 6.26 -3.61
N PRO A 95 -10.63 5.44 -3.85
CA PRO A 95 -9.65 5.73 -4.90
C PRO A 95 -10.26 5.89 -6.30
N ALA A 96 -11.36 5.18 -6.59
CA ALA A 96 -12.05 5.27 -7.86
C ALA A 96 -12.70 6.65 -8.09
N GLU A 97 -13.22 7.28 -7.04
CA GLU A 97 -13.80 8.63 -7.09
C GLU A 97 -12.69 9.66 -7.31
N LEU A 98 -11.61 9.60 -6.50
CA LEU A 98 -10.48 10.50 -6.66
C LEU A 98 -9.88 10.45 -8.07
N ARG A 99 -9.78 9.23 -8.63
CA ARG A 99 -9.34 9.04 -10.02
C ARG A 99 -10.31 9.66 -11.02
N ALA A 100 -11.63 9.53 -10.80
CA ALA A 100 -12.63 10.11 -11.67
C ALA A 100 -12.57 11.65 -11.67
N ASP A 101 -12.38 12.26 -10.50
CA ASP A 101 -12.30 13.73 -10.34
C ASP A 101 -11.18 14.37 -11.18
N VAL A 102 -10.08 13.63 -11.38
CA VAL A 102 -8.92 14.10 -12.17
C VAL A 102 -8.91 13.58 -13.61
N THR A 103 -10.00 12.93 -14.05
CA THR A 103 -10.07 12.29 -15.37
C THR A 103 -11.18 12.92 -16.22
N SER A 104 -10.86 13.96 -16.97
CA SER A 104 -11.81 14.53 -17.94
C SER A 104 -11.93 13.68 -19.20
N PRO A 105 -13.13 13.63 -19.83
CA PRO A 105 -13.32 12.92 -21.09
C PRO A 105 -12.38 13.44 -22.19
N GLY A 106 -11.63 12.51 -22.82
CA GLY A 106 -10.65 12.86 -23.85
C GLY A 106 -9.39 13.59 -23.35
N GLY A 107 -9.23 13.77 -22.03
CA GLY A 107 -8.09 14.46 -21.44
C GLY A 107 -6.81 13.62 -21.38
N THR A 108 -5.72 14.26 -20.99
CA THR A 108 -4.39 13.63 -20.86
C THR A 108 -4.39 12.50 -19.84
N THR A 109 -5.09 12.68 -18.72
CA THR A 109 -5.24 11.64 -17.68
C THR A 109 -5.92 10.40 -18.23
N ALA A 110 -7.02 10.57 -18.99
CA ALA A 110 -7.73 9.45 -19.62
C ALA A 110 -6.83 8.68 -20.60
N ALA A 111 -6.02 9.37 -21.39
CA ALA A 111 -5.06 8.75 -22.30
C ALA A 111 -3.97 7.96 -21.53
N GLY A 112 -3.38 8.55 -20.50
CA GLY A 112 -2.37 7.89 -19.66
C GLY A 112 -2.91 6.66 -18.94
N LEU A 113 -4.11 6.76 -18.33
CA LEU A 113 -4.74 5.62 -17.65
C LEU A 113 -5.01 4.46 -18.59
N ARG A 114 -5.43 4.74 -19.84
CA ARG A 114 -5.65 3.70 -20.85
C ARG A 114 -4.37 2.91 -21.15
N GLU A 115 -3.23 3.58 -21.27
CA GLU A 115 -1.95 2.90 -21.47
C GLU A 115 -1.54 2.07 -20.26
N LEU A 116 -1.72 2.58 -19.03
CA LEU A 116 -1.43 1.81 -17.81
C LEU A 116 -2.30 0.54 -17.71
N GLU A 117 -3.60 0.65 -18.02
CA GLU A 117 -4.50 -0.52 -18.06
C GLU A 117 -4.12 -1.49 -19.20
N HIS A 118 -3.76 -0.97 -20.39
CA HIS A 118 -3.32 -1.79 -21.53
C HIS A 118 -2.05 -2.60 -21.20
N HIS A 119 -1.15 -2.03 -20.43
CA HIS A 119 0.09 -2.69 -19.99
C HIS A 119 -0.07 -3.52 -18.71
N GLY A 120 -1.28 -3.75 -18.24
CA GLY A 120 -1.57 -4.70 -17.16
C GLY A 120 -1.10 -4.24 -15.78
N LEU A 121 -1.22 -2.94 -15.46
CA LEU A 121 -0.79 -2.40 -14.15
C LEU A 121 -1.44 -3.15 -12.99
N ARG A 122 -2.75 -3.48 -13.12
CA ARG A 122 -3.48 -4.17 -12.04
C ARG A 122 -2.97 -5.58 -11.82
N GLU A 123 -2.73 -6.30 -12.90
CA GLU A 123 -2.18 -7.66 -12.88
C GLU A 123 -0.76 -7.68 -12.31
N ALA A 124 0.05 -6.66 -12.63
CA ALA A 124 1.39 -6.53 -12.06
C ALA A 124 1.36 -6.35 -10.53
N PHE A 125 0.48 -5.49 -10.02
CA PHE A 125 0.32 -5.33 -8.57
C PHE A 125 -0.26 -6.58 -7.90
N ALA A 126 -1.23 -7.25 -8.52
CA ALA A 126 -1.78 -8.49 -7.98
C ALA A 126 -0.69 -9.57 -7.85
N ALA A 127 0.10 -9.77 -8.91
CA ALA A 127 1.20 -10.74 -8.92
C ALA A 127 2.31 -10.38 -7.91
N ALA A 128 2.65 -9.09 -7.76
CA ALA A 128 3.67 -8.65 -6.82
C ALA A 128 3.25 -8.90 -5.36
N ILE A 129 2.01 -8.55 -5.00
CA ILE A 129 1.48 -8.76 -3.65
C ILE A 129 1.35 -10.26 -3.35
N GLU A 130 0.88 -11.07 -4.29
CA GLU A 130 0.80 -12.53 -4.16
C GLU A 130 2.18 -13.14 -3.91
N ALA A 131 3.16 -12.79 -4.74
CA ALA A 131 4.54 -13.31 -4.60
C ALA A 131 5.16 -12.94 -3.25
N ALA A 132 4.96 -11.69 -2.78
CA ALA A 132 5.45 -11.25 -1.49
C ALA A 132 4.74 -11.97 -0.32
N THR A 133 3.43 -12.21 -0.43
CA THR A 133 2.65 -12.97 0.55
C THR A 133 3.14 -14.41 0.66
N LEU A 134 3.32 -15.09 -0.48
CA LEU A 134 3.84 -16.46 -0.52
C LEU A 134 5.25 -16.52 0.08
N ARG A 135 6.11 -15.55 -0.23
CA ARG A 135 7.45 -15.51 0.33
C ARG A 135 7.46 -15.30 1.84
N SER A 136 6.53 -14.47 2.36
CA SER A 136 6.34 -14.29 3.80
C SER A 136 5.99 -15.61 4.48
N GLN A 137 5.05 -16.38 3.91
CA GLN A 137 4.66 -17.70 4.42
C GLN A 137 5.83 -18.70 4.46
N GLU A 138 6.65 -18.72 3.42
CA GLU A 138 7.86 -19.58 3.38
C GLU A 138 8.85 -19.24 4.51
N LEU A 139 9.04 -17.92 4.75
CA LEU A 139 9.97 -17.46 5.80
C LEU A 139 9.45 -17.77 7.21
N GLY A 140 8.13 -17.77 7.41
CA GLY A 140 7.52 -18.13 8.70
C GLY A 140 7.58 -19.62 9.03
N GLN A 141 7.93 -20.48 8.05
CA GLN A 141 8.06 -21.95 8.24
C GLN A 141 9.51 -22.39 8.56
N THR A 142 10.47 -21.47 8.53
CA THR A 142 11.87 -21.71 8.83
C THR A 142 12.22 -21.27 10.24
#